data_9b6ac1e46556bf4728561b2c2a8bac18
#
_entry.id   9b6ac1e46556bf4728561b2c2a8bac18
#
_cell.length_a   1.000
_cell.length_b   1.000
_cell.length_c   1.000
_cell.angle_alpha   90.00
_cell.angle_beta   90.00
_cell.angle_gamma   90.00
#
_symmetry.space_group_name_H-M   'P 1'
#
loop_
_entity.id
_entity.type
_entity.pdbx_description
1 polymer ?
#
loop_
_entity_poly.entity_id
_entity_poly.type
_entity_poly.pdbx_seq_one_letter_code
_entity_poly.pdbx_strand_id
1 'polypeptide(L)'
;MIRRQRGFTLVEMMVVVAIIGILVVVAYPLLKGRPRAIDVAAQVSAKISEAARKSISGGAVRANVAQSIGVTARTRVIIELGSPTVVSTERLVEDAALNSTSASWIEFNRIALPKQVQVLGWREIPTLSPTAGVELTTDPTIYCEPDGRCTGMIVYLQTTDTKTRARVVVLPLGGTPVTFDSW
;
A
#
# COMPACT_ATOMS: atom_id res chain seq x y z
N MET A 1 -42.42 -30.30 46.04
CA MET A 1 -42.63 -30.38 44.56
C MET A 1 -41.30 -30.25 43.88
N ILE A 2 -40.75 -31.32 43.32
CA ILE A 2 -39.48 -31.30 42.56
C ILE A 2 -39.82 -30.98 41.12
N ARG A 3 -39.44 -29.75 40.65
CA ARG A 3 -39.56 -29.37 39.25
C ARG A 3 -38.59 -30.21 38.41
N ARG A 4 -39.09 -31.14 37.61
CA ARG A 4 -38.29 -31.86 36.59
C ARG A 4 -37.73 -30.83 35.63
N GLN A 5 -36.42 -30.62 35.68
CA GLN A 5 -35.69 -29.85 34.66
C GLN A 5 -35.68 -30.72 33.39
N ARG A 6 -36.32 -30.24 32.32
CA ARG A 6 -36.22 -30.83 30.98
C ARG A 6 -34.87 -30.46 30.40
N GLY A 7 -33.98 -31.39 30.23
CA GLY A 7 -32.74 -31.19 29.49
C GLY A 7 -32.99 -31.03 28.00
N PHE A 8 -32.15 -30.31 27.31
CA PHE A 8 -32.19 -30.17 25.85
C PHE A 8 -31.95 -31.50 25.17
N THR A 9 -32.72 -31.77 24.10
CA THR A 9 -32.49 -32.96 23.29
C THR A 9 -31.31 -32.72 22.33
N LEU A 10 -30.62 -33.79 21.92
CA LEU A 10 -29.52 -33.74 20.98
C LEU A 10 -29.96 -33.10 19.63
N VAL A 11 -31.18 -33.43 19.20
CA VAL A 11 -31.78 -32.89 17.97
C VAL A 11 -31.98 -31.35 18.07
N GLU A 12 -32.43 -30.86 19.22
CA GLU A 12 -32.65 -29.44 19.46
C GLU A 12 -31.34 -28.65 19.36
N MET A 13 -30.23 -29.21 19.90
CA MET A 13 -28.90 -28.60 19.78
C MET A 13 -28.38 -28.64 18.34
N MET A 14 -28.63 -29.72 17.58
CA MET A 14 -28.24 -29.79 16.16
C MET A 14 -28.97 -28.73 15.33
N VAL A 15 -30.26 -28.52 15.57
CA VAL A 15 -31.04 -27.48 14.86
C VAL A 15 -30.52 -26.07 15.21
N VAL A 16 -30.24 -25.81 16.47
CA VAL A 16 -29.70 -24.51 16.89
C VAL A 16 -28.34 -24.22 16.22
N VAL A 17 -27.42 -25.19 16.20
CA VAL A 17 -26.12 -25.04 15.55
C VAL A 17 -26.27 -24.82 14.04
N ALA A 18 -27.20 -25.53 13.39
CA ALA A 18 -27.47 -25.35 11.97
C ALA A 18 -28.00 -23.92 11.66
N ILE A 19 -28.92 -23.40 12.48
CA ILE A 19 -29.44 -22.03 12.34
C ILE A 19 -28.34 -21.01 12.53
N ILE A 20 -27.50 -21.15 13.57
CA ILE A 20 -26.37 -20.25 13.82
C ILE A 20 -25.40 -20.30 12.62
N GLY A 21 -25.09 -21.48 12.09
CA GLY A 21 -24.24 -21.64 10.91
C GLY A 21 -24.76 -20.86 9.70
N ILE A 22 -26.05 -20.95 9.40
CA ILE A 22 -26.70 -20.21 8.30
C ILE A 22 -26.61 -18.69 8.57
N LEU A 23 -26.93 -18.26 9.78
CA LEU A 23 -26.88 -16.83 10.14
C LEU A 23 -25.47 -16.24 10.00
N VAL A 24 -24.44 -17.00 10.40
CA VAL A 24 -23.04 -16.57 10.25
C VAL A 24 -22.67 -16.42 8.77
N VAL A 25 -23.03 -17.37 7.91
CA VAL A 25 -22.75 -17.31 6.46
C VAL A 25 -23.43 -16.10 5.82
N VAL A 26 -24.66 -15.77 6.20
CA VAL A 26 -25.40 -14.63 5.66
C VAL A 26 -24.88 -13.29 6.23
N ALA A 27 -24.50 -13.26 7.51
CA ALA A 27 -24.03 -12.04 8.17
C ALA A 27 -22.58 -11.68 7.80
N TYR A 28 -21.74 -12.68 7.47
CA TYR A 28 -20.33 -12.47 7.19
C TYR A 28 -20.04 -11.45 6.08
N PRO A 29 -20.68 -11.48 4.90
CA PRO A 29 -20.48 -10.46 3.86
C PRO A 29 -20.98 -9.07 4.27
N LEU A 30 -21.97 -8.96 5.16
CA LEU A 30 -22.47 -7.69 5.67
C LEU A 30 -21.53 -7.05 6.70
N LEU A 31 -20.77 -7.88 7.43
CA LEU A 31 -19.76 -7.45 8.39
C LEU A 31 -18.45 -7.02 7.72
N LYS A 32 -18.17 -7.52 6.52
CA LYS A 32 -17.07 -6.99 5.70
C LYS A 32 -17.46 -5.62 5.16
N GLY A 33 -17.11 -4.58 5.92
CA GLY A 33 -17.29 -3.20 5.48
C GLY A 33 -16.67 -2.99 4.10
N ARG A 34 -17.29 -2.12 3.28
CA ARG A 34 -16.70 -1.71 2.00
C ARG A 34 -15.36 -1.02 2.27
N PRO A 35 -14.30 -1.33 1.51
CA PRO A 35 -13.02 -0.67 1.68
C PRO A 35 -13.20 0.83 1.45
N ARG A 36 -12.74 1.64 2.40
CA ARG A 36 -12.72 3.10 2.28
C ARG A 36 -11.39 3.52 1.63
N ALA A 37 -11.40 4.64 0.94
CA ALA A 37 -10.18 5.19 0.34
C ALA A 37 -9.08 5.43 1.39
N ILE A 38 -9.43 5.82 2.61
CA ILE A 38 -8.49 6.05 3.70
C ILE A 38 -7.79 4.77 4.18
N ASP A 39 -8.51 3.63 4.23
CA ASP A 39 -7.94 2.34 4.64
C ASP A 39 -6.89 1.88 3.60
N VAL A 40 -7.16 2.12 2.33
CA VAL A 40 -6.23 1.83 1.24
C VAL A 40 -5.05 2.81 1.25
N ALA A 41 -5.29 4.10 1.51
CA ALA A 41 -4.23 5.08 1.70
C ALA A 41 -3.28 4.70 2.82
N ALA A 42 -3.80 4.18 3.94
CA ALA A 42 -2.99 3.66 5.04
C ALA A 42 -2.13 2.46 4.60
N GLN A 43 -2.64 1.56 3.76
CA GLN A 43 -1.86 0.44 3.21
C GLN A 43 -0.73 0.94 2.30
N VAL A 44 -1.00 1.88 1.41
CA VAL A 44 0.02 2.52 0.55
C VAL A 44 1.08 3.21 1.40
N SER A 45 0.67 4.00 2.39
CA SER A 45 1.56 4.66 3.35
C SER A 45 2.46 3.66 4.08
N ALA A 46 1.91 2.54 4.53
CA ALA A 46 2.68 1.49 5.19
C ALA A 46 3.75 0.88 4.26
N LYS A 47 3.44 0.70 2.96
CA LYS A 47 4.41 0.21 1.96
C LYS A 47 5.55 1.19 1.71
N ILE A 48 5.24 2.47 1.61
CA ILE A 48 6.26 3.52 1.47
C ILE A 48 7.16 3.57 2.72
N SER A 49 6.56 3.48 3.91
CA SER A 49 7.31 3.43 5.17
C SER A 49 8.18 2.18 5.30
N GLU A 50 7.73 1.04 4.78
CA GLU A 50 8.51 -0.19 4.70
C GLU A 50 9.73 0.00 3.77
N ALA A 51 9.51 0.59 2.58
CA ALA A 51 10.58 0.88 1.64
C ALA A 51 11.62 1.83 2.24
N ALA A 52 11.21 2.92 2.89
CA ALA A 52 12.09 3.86 3.55
C ALA A 52 12.95 3.19 4.64
N ARG A 53 12.35 2.35 5.47
CA ARG A 53 13.12 1.57 6.48
C ARG A 53 14.10 0.59 5.86
N LYS A 54 13.73 -0.08 4.78
CA LYS A 54 14.61 -1.02 4.08
C LYS A 54 15.72 -0.31 3.32
N SER A 55 15.52 0.92 2.85
CA SER A 55 16.58 1.71 2.23
C SER A 55 17.69 2.05 3.23
N ILE A 56 17.35 2.40 4.46
CA ILE A 56 18.31 2.67 5.55
C ILE A 56 19.13 1.41 5.85
N SER A 57 18.48 0.26 5.99
CA SER A 57 19.17 -1.01 6.31
C SER A 57 20.02 -1.54 5.15
N GLY A 58 19.74 -1.10 3.93
CA GLY A 58 20.48 -1.53 2.72
C GLY A 58 21.82 -0.83 2.51
N GLY A 59 22.11 0.22 3.28
CA GLY A 59 23.32 1.03 3.12
C GLY A 59 23.33 1.88 1.85
N ALA A 60 24.43 2.60 1.63
CA ALA A 60 24.61 3.44 0.44
C ALA A 60 24.89 2.60 -0.82
N VAL A 61 24.45 3.10 -1.96
CA VAL A 61 24.83 2.56 -3.27
C VAL A 61 26.30 2.90 -3.55
N ARG A 62 27.07 1.96 -4.09
CA ARG A 62 28.47 2.24 -4.48
C ARG A 62 28.51 3.36 -5.52
N ALA A 63 29.51 4.25 -5.41
CA ALA A 63 29.61 5.43 -6.27
C ALA A 63 29.66 5.09 -7.77
N ASN A 64 30.39 4.03 -8.15
CA ASN A 64 30.49 3.57 -9.54
C ASN A 64 29.14 3.04 -10.07
N VAL A 65 28.36 2.36 -9.23
CA VAL A 65 27.03 1.88 -9.59
C VAL A 65 26.06 3.08 -9.68
N ALA A 66 26.05 3.96 -8.69
CA ALA A 66 25.20 5.15 -8.70
C ALA A 66 25.43 6.03 -9.94
N GLN A 67 26.71 6.21 -10.34
CA GLN A 67 27.06 6.94 -11.56
C GLN A 67 26.55 6.24 -12.83
N SER A 68 26.65 4.90 -12.89
CA SER A 68 26.22 4.11 -14.06
C SER A 68 24.72 4.11 -14.25
N ILE A 69 23.93 3.97 -13.18
CA ILE A 69 22.49 3.86 -13.25
C ILE A 69 21.75 5.19 -13.04
N GLY A 70 22.48 6.27 -12.68
CA GLY A 70 21.93 7.61 -12.48
C GLY A 70 21.03 7.76 -11.25
N VAL A 71 21.03 6.79 -10.32
CA VAL A 71 20.24 6.85 -9.09
C VAL A 71 21.05 6.42 -7.87
N THR A 72 20.81 7.08 -6.76
CA THR A 72 21.40 6.76 -5.44
C THR A 72 20.41 5.99 -4.55
N ALA A 73 19.15 5.95 -4.94
CA ALA A 73 18.10 5.30 -4.20
C ALA A 73 18.36 3.81 -4.00
N ARG A 74 18.03 3.30 -2.82
CA ARG A 74 18.20 1.88 -2.46
C ARG A 74 16.94 1.06 -2.61
N THR A 75 15.79 1.70 -2.46
CA THR A 75 14.48 1.07 -2.66
C THR A 75 13.59 1.98 -3.49
N ARG A 76 12.59 1.39 -4.13
CA ARG A 76 11.53 2.15 -4.79
C ARG A 76 10.17 1.50 -4.57
N VAL A 77 9.14 2.31 -4.58
CA VAL A 77 7.74 1.87 -4.57
C VAL A 77 7.12 2.30 -5.89
N ILE A 78 6.59 1.37 -6.64
CA ILE A 78 5.89 1.60 -7.91
C ILE A 78 4.40 1.35 -7.65
N ILE A 79 3.55 2.29 -8.10
CA ILE A 79 2.11 2.12 -8.06
C ILE A 79 1.65 1.90 -9.50
N GLU A 80 1.50 0.65 -9.90
CA GLU A 80 1.05 0.25 -11.23
C GLU A 80 -0.44 0.63 -11.38
N LEU A 81 -0.71 1.61 -12.24
CA LEU A 81 -2.07 2.09 -12.51
C LEU A 81 -2.80 1.05 -13.35
N GLY A 82 -3.74 0.35 -12.75
CA GLY A 82 -4.49 -0.71 -13.41
C GLY A 82 -5.74 -1.08 -12.62
N SER A 83 -6.42 -2.12 -13.08
CA SER A 83 -7.58 -2.67 -12.36
C SER A 83 -7.37 -4.18 -12.13
N PRO A 84 -6.96 -4.60 -10.93
CA PRO A 84 -6.70 -3.78 -9.75
C PRO A 84 -5.40 -2.97 -9.85
N THR A 85 -5.33 -1.83 -9.15
CA THR A 85 -4.07 -1.12 -8.91
C THR A 85 -3.16 -1.98 -8.05
N VAL A 86 -1.88 -2.05 -8.41
CA VAL A 86 -0.89 -2.84 -7.67
C VAL A 86 0.19 -1.92 -7.14
N VAL A 87 0.58 -2.15 -5.89
CA VAL A 87 1.72 -1.46 -5.27
C VAL A 87 2.83 -2.47 -5.08
N SER A 88 3.93 -2.31 -5.81
CA SER A 88 5.13 -3.12 -5.71
C SER A 88 6.24 -2.35 -4.99
N THR A 89 7.04 -3.07 -4.23
CA THR A 89 8.20 -2.52 -3.54
C THR A 89 9.44 -3.29 -3.98
N GLU A 90 10.42 -2.57 -4.49
CA GLU A 90 11.63 -3.14 -5.04
C GLU A 90 12.86 -2.63 -4.31
N ARG A 91 13.91 -3.42 -4.29
CA ARG A 91 15.23 -3.08 -3.77
C ARG A 91 16.26 -3.17 -4.87
N LEU A 92 17.17 -2.20 -4.89
CA LEU A 92 18.34 -2.23 -5.75
C LEU A 92 19.33 -3.27 -5.20
N VAL A 93 19.66 -4.22 -6.03
CA VAL A 93 20.70 -5.25 -5.75
C VAL A 93 21.85 -5.01 -6.69
N GLU A 94 22.99 -4.67 -6.11
CA GLU A 94 24.25 -4.47 -6.83
C GLU A 94 24.95 -5.78 -7.09
N ASP A 95 25.63 -5.87 -8.22
CA ASP A 95 26.50 -6.99 -8.49
C ASP A 95 27.65 -7.03 -7.46
N ALA A 96 27.94 -8.23 -6.95
CA ALA A 96 28.98 -8.45 -5.96
C ALA A 96 30.41 -8.27 -6.51
N ALA A 97 30.61 -8.24 -7.82
CA ALA A 97 31.92 -8.05 -8.43
C ALA A 97 32.48 -6.66 -8.10
N LEU A 98 33.74 -6.61 -7.69
CA LEU A 98 34.38 -5.42 -7.10
C LEU A 98 34.36 -4.20 -8.03
N ASN A 99 34.39 -4.41 -9.33
CA ASN A 99 34.38 -3.35 -10.36
C ASN A 99 33.13 -3.33 -11.20
N SER A 100 32.08 -4.07 -10.79
CA SER A 100 30.82 -4.03 -11.51
C SER A 100 30.13 -2.68 -11.33
N THR A 101 29.55 -2.19 -12.40
CA THR A 101 28.64 -1.03 -12.42
C THR A 101 27.20 -1.46 -12.61
N SER A 102 26.95 -2.78 -12.64
CA SER A 102 25.62 -3.33 -12.82
C SER A 102 24.86 -3.43 -11.50
N ALA A 103 23.58 -3.14 -11.59
CA ALA A 103 22.63 -3.33 -10.52
C ALA A 103 21.25 -3.59 -11.13
N SER A 104 20.41 -4.31 -10.40
CA SER A 104 19.04 -4.63 -10.83
C SER A 104 18.04 -4.36 -9.71
N TRP A 105 16.84 -3.97 -10.12
CA TRP A 105 15.72 -3.84 -9.20
C TRP A 105 15.07 -5.20 -8.99
N ILE A 106 14.97 -5.63 -7.74
CA ILE A 106 14.33 -6.90 -7.36
C ILE A 106 13.13 -6.61 -6.48
N GLU A 107 11.97 -7.05 -6.94
CA GLU A 107 10.73 -6.98 -6.17
C GLU A 107 10.85 -7.85 -4.91
N PHE A 108 10.47 -7.30 -3.77
CA PHE A 108 10.45 -8.05 -2.51
C PHE A 108 9.07 -8.03 -1.84
N ASN A 109 8.18 -7.17 -2.29
CA ASN A 109 6.81 -7.10 -1.77
C ASN A 109 5.86 -6.54 -2.82
N ARG A 110 4.67 -7.12 -2.90
CA ARG A 110 3.63 -6.70 -3.84
C ARG A 110 2.26 -6.84 -3.19
N ILE A 111 1.42 -5.83 -3.32
CA ILE A 111 0.03 -5.89 -2.89
C ILE A 111 -0.89 -5.39 -4.00
N ALA A 112 -2.01 -6.08 -4.19
CA ALA A 112 -3.09 -5.59 -5.04
C ALA A 112 -4.09 -4.82 -4.17
N LEU A 113 -4.41 -3.61 -4.58
CA LEU A 113 -5.42 -2.80 -3.91
C LEU A 113 -6.83 -3.34 -4.23
N PRO A 114 -7.81 -3.13 -3.34
CA PRO A 114 -9.19 -3.50 -3.62
C PRO A 114 -9.70 -2.85 -4.90
N LYS A 115 -10.37 -3.60 -5.77
CA LYS A 115 -10.92 -3.12 -7.06
C LYS A 115 -11.88 -1.92 -6.92
N GLN A 116 -12.43 -1.73 -5.72
CA GLN A 116 -13.32 -0.63 -5.39
C GLN A 116 -12.60 0.71 -5.14
N VAL A 117 -11.27 0.70 -5.09
CA VAL A 117 -10.47 1.91 -4.90
C VAL A 117 -9.50 2.04 -6.05
N GLN A 118 -9.45 3.21 -6.65
CA GLN A 118 -8.57 3.54 -7.77
C GLN A 118 -7.70 4.75 -7.42
N VAL A 119 -6.53 4.80 -8.02
CA VAL A 119 -5.69 5.99 -8.01
C VAL A 119 -6.23 6.94 -9.06
N LEU A 120 -6.63 8.14 -8.64
CA LEU A 120 -7.09 9.20 -9.55
C LEU A 120 -5.93 9.93 -10.20
N GLY A 121 -4.78 9.94 -9.54
CA GLY A 121 -3.59 10.60 -10.03
C GLY A 121 -2.58 10.84 -8.95
N TRP A 122 -1.48 11.46 -9.33
CA TRP A 122 -0.37 11.78 -8.45
C TRP A 122 0.36 13.04 -8.92
N ARG A 123 1.15 13.64 -8.04
CA ARG A 123 2.07 14.72 -8.39
C ARG A 123 3.29 14.70 -7.48
N GLU A 124 4.42 15.12 -8.00
CA GLU A 124 5.64 15.28 -7.22
C GLU A 124 5.63 16.56 -6.37
N ILE A 125 6.38 16.53 -5.27
CA ILE A 125 6.67 17.67 -4.42
C ILE A 125 8.20 17.93 -4.46
N PRO A 126 8.68 19.17 -4.66
CA PRO A 126 7.92 20.42 -4.81
C PRO A 126 7.72 20.79 -6.28
N THR A 127 6.56 20.63 -6.81
CA THR A 127 6.18 21.40 -7.99
C THR A 127 5.61 22.73 -7.53
N LEU A 128 6.39 23.80 -7.69
CA LEU A 128 5.98 25.18 -7.34
C LEU A 128 4.85 25.70 -8.23
N SER A 129 4.46 24.92 -9.24
CA SER A 129 3.36 25.30 -10.12
C SER A 129 2.04 24.80 -9.54
N PRO A 130 1.12 25.69 -9.12
CA PRO A 130 -0.21 25.31 -8.67
C PRO A 130 -1.07 24.72 -9.81
N THR A 131 -0.61 24.84 -11.06
CA THR A 131 -1.22 24.31 -12.28
C THR A 131 -0.60 23.01 -12.79
N ALA A 132 0.41 22.46 -12.11
CA ALA A 132 0.90 21.13 -12.43
C ALA A 132 -0.26 20.14 -12.21
N GLY A 133 -0.87 19.73 -13.31
CA GLY A 133 -1.98 18.81 -13.33
C GLY A 133 -1.61 17.47 -12.67
N VAL A 134 -2.62 16.78 -12.25
CA VAL A 134 -2.48 15.40 -11.79
C VAL A 134 -2.06 14.55 -12.99
N GLU A 135 -0.86 13.99 -12.95
CA GLU A 135 -0.34 13.14 -14.02
C GLU A 135 -0.96 11.75 -13.91
N LEU A 136 -1.64 11.29 -14.94
CA LEU A 136 -2.36 10.00 -14.98
C LEU A 136 -1.73 8.99 -15.95
N THR A 137 -0.71 9.40 -16.71
CA THR A 137 -0.24 8.62 -17.86
C THR A 137 0.90 7.66 -17.53
N THR A 138 1.56 7.84 -16.41
CA THR A 138 2.70 7.00 -15.98
C THR A 138 2.50 6.49 -14.58
N ASP A 139 3.02 5.29 -14.32
CA ASP A 139 3.01 4.70 -13.00
C ASP A 139 3.92 5.51 -12.05
N PRO A 140 3.37 6.07 -10.95
CA PRO A 140 4.18 6.84 -10.02
C PRO A 140 5.21 5.96 -9.35
N THR A 141 6.46 6.42 -9.34
CA THR A 141 7.57 5.74 -8.71
C THR A 141 8.19 6.61 -7.62
N ILE A 142 8.19 6.11 -6.40
CA ILE A 142 8.75 6.77 -5.22
C ILE A 142 10.09 6.12 -4.92
N TYR A 143 11.17 6.86 -5.07
CA TYR A 143 12.52 6.41 -4.74
C TYR A 143 12.86 6.76 -3.30
N CYS A 144 13.46 5.83 -2.55
CA CYS A 144 13.91 6.05 -1.18
C CYS A 144 15.43 5.86 -1.09
N GLU A 145 16.10 6.87 -0.55
CA GLU A 145 17.56 6.93 -0.39
C GLU A 145 18.04 6.22 0.88
N PRO A 146 19.33 5.89 1.00
CA PRO A 146 19.89 5.21 2.16
C PRO A 146 19.72 5.94 3.49
N ASP A 147 19.45 7.22 3.48
CA ASP A 147 19.15 8.04 4.67
C ASP A 147 17.65 8.02 5.06
N GLY A 148 16.84 7.27 4.32
CA GLY A 148 15.41 7.13 4.55
C GLY A 148 14.54 8.23 3.93
N ARG A 149 15.14 9.21 3.26
CA ARG A 149 14.38 10.19 2.49
C ARG A 149 13.80 9.53 1.24
N CYS A 150 12.55 9.87 0.93
CA CYS A 150 11.89 9.39 -0.28
C CYS A 150 11.52 10.58 -1.17
N THR A 151 11.35 10.32 -2.46
CA THR A 151 10.80 11.31 -3.40
C THR A 151 9.48 11.85 -2.86
N GLY A 152 9.39 13.17 -2.75
CA GLY A 152 8.15 13.83 -2.33
C GLY A 152 7.04 13.62 -3.34
N MET A 153 5.91 13.10 -2.90
CA MET A 153 4.78 12.79 -3.79
C MET A 153 3.44 12.87 -3.07
N ILE A 154 2.42 13.28 -3.79
CA ILE A 154 1.03 13.18 -3.35
C ILE A 154 0.31 12.20 -4.27
N VAL A 155 -0.28 11.17 -3.69
CA VAL A 155 -1.11 10.17 -4.40
C VAL A 155 -2.56 10.35 -3.99
N TYR A 156 -3.45 10.49 -4.97
CA TYR A 156 -4.87 10.69 -4.77
C TYR A 156 -5.64 9.39 -5.02
N LEU A 157 -6.45 8.98 -4.06
CA LEU A 157 -7.21 7.75 -4.04
C LEU A 157 -8.71 8.06 -3.93
N GLN A 158 -9.53 7.32 -4.66
CA GLN A 158 -10.98 7.45 -4.59
C GLN A 158 -11.63 6.07 -4.73
N THR A 159 -12.76 5.89 -4.05
CA THR A 159 -13.60 4.72 -4.31
C THR A 159 -14.34 4.86 -5.65
N THR A 160 -14.56 3.74 -6.34
CA THR A 160 -15.24 3.72 -7.65
C THR A 160 -16.67 4.28 -7.60
N ASP A 161 -17.31 4.23 -6.42
CA ASP A 161 -18.61 4.86 -6.18
C ASP A 161 -18.50 6.37 -5.83
N THR A 162 -17.29 6.94 -5.90
CA THR A 162 -16.96 8.35 -5.64
C THR A 162 -17.29 8.89 -4.23
N LYS A 163 -17.71 8.00 -3.32
CA LYS A 163 -18.20 8.42 -1.98
C LYS A 163 -17.08 8.75 -1.02
N THR A 164 -15.92 8.09 -1.14
CA THR A 164 -14.78 8.34 -0.26
C THR A 164 -13.55 8.69 -1.07
N ARG A 165 -12.78 9.65 -0.56
CA ARG A 165 -11.54 10.15 -1.14
C ARG A 165 -10.47 10.16 -0.08
N ALA A 166 -9.23 9.91 -0.47
CA ALA A 166 -8.09 9.99 0.42
C ALA A 166 -6.85 10.39 -0.38
N ARG A 167 -5.87 10.96 0.31
CA ARG A 167 -4.55 11.21 -0.28
C ARG A 167 -3.45 10.71 0.64
N VAL A 168 -2.38 10.26 0.03
CA VAL A 168 -1.12 9.93 0.70
C VAL A 168 -0.12 11.02 0.34
N VAL A 169 0.46 11.66 1.34
CA VAL A 169 1.48 12.69 1.17
C VAL A 169 2.80 12.15 1.66
N VAL A 170 3.77 12.05 0.77
CA VAL A 170 5.16 11.68 1.05
C VAL A 170 5.97 12.95 1.03
N LEU A 171 6.58 13.31 2.16
CA LEU A 171 7.42 14.49 2.25
C LEU A 171 8.89 14.16 1.89
N PRO A 172 9.57 15.00 1.09
CA PRO A 172 10.94 14.71 0.64
C PRO A 172 12.00 14.77 1.76
N LEU A 173 11.65 15.34 2.89
CA LEU A 173 12.58 15.49 4.04
C LEU A 173 12.70 14.25 4.93
N GLY A 174 12.10 13.14 4.51
CA GLY A 174 12.01 11.94 5.32
C GLY A 174 10.81 11.99 6.28
N GLY A 175 10.52 10.86 6.90
CA GLY A 175 9.39 10.69 7.80
C GLY A 175 8.35 9.71 7.25
N THR A 176 7.39 9.40 8.09
CA THR A 176 6.26 8.54 7.69
C THR A 176 5.33 9.32 6.76
N PRO A 177 4.89 8.72 5.65
CA PRO A 177 3.85 9.31 4.81
C PRO A 177 2.59 9.61 5.62
N VAL A 178 1.96 10.73 5.33
CA VAL A 178 0.74 11.17 6.03
C VAL A 178 -0.47 10.90 5.15
N THR A 179 -1.53 10.35 5.75
CA THR A 179 -2.79 10.09 5.05
C THR A 179 -3.86 11.09 5.48
N PHE A 180 -4.66 11.55 4.52
CA PHE A 180 -5.77 12.46 4.76
C PHE A 180 -7.05 11.89 4.17
N ASP A 181 -8.17 12.04 4.88
CA ASP A 181 -9.49 11.48 4.52
C ASP A 181 -10.25 12.36 3.51
N SER A 182 -9.65 13.45 3.05
CA SER A 182 -10.27 14.34 2.05
C SER A 182 -9.24 15.17 1.31
N TRP A 183 -9.64 15.71 0.17
CA TRP A 183 -8.89 16.68 -0.64
C TRP A 183 -9.81 17.48 -1.54
#